data_2dc729c536d554e588ad9c1c22cbbfc1
#
_entry.id   2dc729c536d554e588ad9c1c22cbbfc1
#
_cell.length_a   1.000
_cell.length_b   1.000
_cell.length_c   1.000
_cell.angle_alpha   90.00
_cell.angle_beta   90.00
_cell.angle_gamma   90.00
#
_symmetry.space_group_name_H-M   'P 1'
#
loop_
_entity.id
_entity.type
_entity.pdbx_description
1 polymer ?
#
loop_
_entity_poly.entity_id
_entity_poly.type
_entity_poly.pdbx_seq_one_letter_code
_entity_poly.pdbx_strand_id
1 'polypeptide(L)'
;TSSSLRGQVKKVMGLLLTSQGIPFMTAGSEFCRTKQGDTNSYKSSDAINEIDWSRVKTYSDVAAYYKGLLEIRENYSPMKSSTFNTPSFQSTHGDVVAYTYSNNKSNEWGKVCVLVNASSTNDWPITLDGSGWTVVADGTTAGLKSLGTVSGNTYTVPANSACVLVQSSTFNNLKVSEKTFGTVTIKHIDDSGNVLKTSTAKYADGTTYRTYPDTTILYDYALKDTQGVTSGTVTGGKNYNVTYVYSSSGIRSGYVTVNYVDENGESIKDTVSTKYREGDSYSVPFTSIQGYQLDTDKYPANTTGTFNGTNTTINFVYKALDSTSSVVHYYNSNNWSNVRCYAYTDGGEEPNGKWNNATVMTSEGNGWLKCTIPAPSSYVMFH
;
A
#
# COMPACT_ATOMS: atom_id res chain seq x y z
N THR A 1 5.02 -3.66 15.49
CA THR A 1 3.64 -3.79 16.00
C THR A 1 3.65 -4.76 17.17
N SER A 2 3.17 -4.32 18.34
CA SER A 2 3.10 -5.13 19.56
C SER A 2 2.12 -6.31 19.39
N SER A 3 2.22 -7.33 20.26
CA SER A 3 1.30 -8.48 20.27
C SER A 3 -0.17 -8.02 20.48
N SER A 4 -0.38 -7.01 21.33
CA SER A 4 -1.71 -6.42 21.56
C SER A 4 -2.30 -5.80 20.29
N LEU A 5 -1.51 -5.03 19.53
CA LEU A 5 -1.96 -4.45 18.25
C LEU A 5 -2.24 -5.51 17.19
N ARG A 6 -1.46 -6.60 17.15
CA ARG A 6 -1.74 -7.74 16.26
C ARG A 6 -3.07 -8.41 16.64
N GLY A 7 -3.35 -8.59 17.93
CA GLY A 7 -4.64 -9.07 18.42
C GLY A 7 -5.79 -8.18 17.97
N GLN A 8 -5.65 -6.86 18.07
CA GLN A 8 -6.67 -5.90 17.59
C GLN A 8 -6.94 -6.05 16.10
N VAL A 9 -5.88 -6.16 15.28
CA VAL A 9 -6.02 -6.36 13.83
C VAL A 9 -6.75 -7.67 13.54
N LYS A 10 -6.37 -8.78 14.18
CA LYS A 10 -7.04 -10.09 14.04
C LYS A 10 -8.50 -10.03 14.46
N LYS A 11 -8.82 -9.38 15.60
CA LYS A 11 -10.18 -9.21 16.11
C LYS A 11 -11.07 -8.44 15.12
N VAL A 12 -10.62 -7.27 14.65
CA VAL A 12 -11.39 -6.44 13.72
C VAL A 12 -11.67 -7.20 12.42
N MET A 13 -10.66 -7.91 11.91
CA MET A 13 -10.86 -8.75 10.73
C MET A 13 -11.74 -9.97 11.01
N GLY A 14 -11.63 -10.55 12.19
CA GLY A 14 -12.54 -11.61 12.62
C GLY A 14 -13.99 -11.16 12.52
N LEU A 15 -14.31 -9.99 13.07
CA LEU A 15 -15.64 -9.41 12.96
C LEU A 15 -16.04 -9.15 11.50
N LEU A 16 -15.18 -8.50 10.71
CA LEU A 16 -15.48 -8.15 9.31
C LEU A 16 -15.72 -9.40 8.45
N LEU A 17 -14.82 -10.39 8.52
CA LEU A 17 -14.85 -11.56 7.64
C LEU A 17 -15.92 -12.59 8.07
N THR A 18 -16.40 -12.55 9.30
CA THR A 18 -17.51 -13.39 9.77
C THR A 18 -18.88 -12.71 9.71
N SER A 19 -18.92 -11.40 9.40
CA SER A 19 -20.18 -10.68 9.15
C SER A 19 -20.76 -11.02 7.78
N GLN A 20 -22.09 -10.93 7.63
CA GLN A 20 -22.77 -11.10 6.34
C GLN A 20 -22.47 -9.93 5.39
N GLY A 21 -22.66 -10.18 4.10
CA GLY A 21 -22.49 -9.17 3.07
C GLY A 21 -21.10 -9.23 2.39
N ILE A 22 -20.70 -8.14 1.75
CA ILE A 22 -19.44 -8.04 1.01
C ILE A 22 -18.40 -7.39 1.92
N PRO A 23 -17.35 -8.11 2.34
CA PRO A 23 -16.28 -7.50 3.12
C PRO A 23 -15.46 -6.57 2.25
N PHE A 24 -15.17 -5.38 2.75
CA PHE A 24 -14.31 -4.41 2.09
C PHE A 24 -13.15 -4.04 3.00
N MET A 25 -11.93 -4.20 2.52
CA MET A 25 -10.72 -3.97 3.30
C MET A 25 -9.62 -3.31 2.46
N THR A 26 -8.77 -2.54 3.12
CA THR A 26 -7.61 -1.95 2.47
C THR A 26 -6.55 -3.02 2.22
N ALA A 27 -5.99 -3.06 1.01
CA ALA A 27 -4.90 -3.96 0.65
C ALA A 27 -3.70 -3.77 1.60
N GLY A 28 -3.16 -4.87 2.10
CA GLY A 28 -2.06 -4.90 3.06
C GLY A 28 -2.50 -4.96 4.53
N SER A 29 -3.81 -4.80 4.85
CA SER A 29 -4.32 -4.95 6.22
C SER A 29 -4.00 -6.33 6.79
N GLU A 30 -4.01 -7.36 5.95
CA GLU A 30 -3.73 -8.75 6.28
C GLU A 30 -2.29 -9.02 6.73
N PHE A 31 -1.38 -8.07 6.52
CA PHE A 31 0.01 -8.10 7.04
C PHE A 31 0.43 -6.78 7.67
N CYS A 32 -0.54 -6.11 8.31
CA CYS A 32 -0.31 -4.91 9.11
C CYS A 32 0.34 -3.76 8.32
N ARG A 33 -0.10 -3.46 7.10
CA ARG A 33 0.35 -2.29 6.35
C ARG A 33 0.27 -1.04 7.21
N THR A 34 1.25 -0.17 7.09
CA THR A 34 1.27 1.13 7.77
C THR A 34 1.31 2.26 6.76
N LYS A 35 0.72 3.38 7.12
CA LYS A 35 0.85 4.67 6.45
C LYS A 35 1.71 5.62 7.28
N GLN A 36 2.48 5.11 8.24
CA GLN A 36 3.39 5.86 9.11
C GLN A 36 2.72 7.01 9.87
N GLY A 37 1.39 6.91 10.13
CA GLY A 37 0.60 7.96 10.79
C GLY A 37 -0.02 8.99 9.85
N ASP A 38 0.23 8.91 8.55
CA ASP A 38 -0.42 9.77 7.57
C ASP A 38 -1.91 9.43 7.47
N THR A 39 -2.75 10.38 7.89
CA THR A 39 -4.22 10.23 7.93
C THR A 39 -4.89 10.54 6.60
N ASN A 40 -4.17 11.15 5.64
CA ASN A 40 -4.71 11.56 4.34
C ASN A 40 -3.70 11.38 3.21
N SER A 41 -3.27 10.15 3.00
CA SER A 41 -2.14 9.78 2.16
C SER A 41 -2.37 9.83 0.64
N TYR A 42 -3.50 10.37 0.16
CA TYR A 42 -3.84 10.30 -1.26
C TYR A 42 -2.85 11.04 -2.20
N LYS A 43 -2.11 12.02 -1.67
CA LYS A 43 -1.04 12.75 -2.38
C LYS A 43 0.36 12.47 -1.83
N SER A 44 0.48 11.56 -0.86
CA SER A 44 1.76 11.23 -0.25
C SER A 44 2.63 10.42 -1.20
N SER A 45 3.93 10.43 -0.94
CA SER A 45 4.92 9.74 -1.76
C SER A 45 4.72 8.21 -1.79
N ASP A 46 5.40 7.54 -2.71
CA ASP A 46 5.41 6.08 -2.79
C ASP A 46 5.90 5.44 -1.50
N ALA A 47 6.85 6.03 -0.80
CA ALA A 47 7.33 5.56 0.50
C ALA A 47 6.20 5.40 1.55
N ILE A 48 5.12 6.18 1.43
CA ILE A 48 3.92 6.04 2.26
C ILE A 48 2.87 5.12 1.60
N ASN A 49 2.77 5.19 0.27
CA ASN A 49 1.66 4.58 -0.48
C ASN A 49 1.95 3.20 -1.04
N GLU A 50 3.20 2.82 -1.24
CA GLU A 50 3.56 1.48 -1.71
C GLU A 50 3.14 0.38 -0.73
N ILE A 51 3.08 -0.84 -1.22
CA ILE A 51 2.84 -2.03 -0.41
C ILE A 51 4.19 -2.71 -0.15
N ASP A 52 4.65 -2.64 1.10
CA ASP A 52 5.83 -3.37 1.54
C ASP A 52 5.52 -4.86 1.73
N TRP A 53 5.78 -5.66 0.72
CA TRP A 53 5.54 -7.10 0.72
C TRP A 53 6.42 -7.88 1.70
N SER A 54 7.53 -7.31 2.18
CA SER A 54 8.38 -7.94 3.20
C SER A 54 7.64 -8.17 4.52
N ARG A 55 6.61 -7.35 4.78
CA ARG A 55 5.75 -7.42 5.95
C ARG A 55 4.94 -8.73 6.04
N VAL A 56 4.67 -9.38 4.93
CA VAL A 56 4.02 -10.71 4.92
C VAL A 56 4.82 -11.72 5.73
N LYS A 57 6.15 -11.70 5.62
CA LYS A 57 7.04 -12.57 6.43
C LYS A 57 7.04 -12.13 7.90
N THR A 58 7.10 -10.84 8.16
CA THR A 58 7.17 -10.26 9.52
C THR A 58 5.89 -10.51 10.31
N TYR A 59 4.73 -10.46 9.64
CA TYR A 59 3.39 -10.62 10.23
C TYR A 59 2.68 -11.86 9.68
N SER A 60 3.44 -12.93 9.48
CA SER A 60 2.93 -14.19 8.92
C SER A 60 1.82 -14.82 9.76
N ASP A 61 1.82 -14.60 11.07
CA ASP A 61 0.76 -15.03 11.99
C ASP A 61 -0.57 -14.29 11.72
N VAL A 62 -0.52 -13.00 11.41
CA VAL A 62 -1.71 -12.22 11.02
C VAL A 62 -2.22 -12.68 9.66
N ALA A 63 -1.32 -12.80 8.68
CA ALA A 63 -1.68 -13.27 7.33
C ALA A 63 -2.30 -14.68 7.35
N ALA A 64 -1.75 -15.60 8.17
CA ALA A 64 -2.29 -16.95 8.32
C ALA A 64 -3.68 -16.93 8.96
N TYR A 65 -3.91 -16.09 9.97
CA TYR A 65 -5.22 -15.94 10.60
C TYR A 65 -6.28 -15.41 9.61
N TYR A 66 -5.95 -14.37 8.83
CA TYR A 66 -6.81 -13.86 7.76
C TYR A 66 -7.16 -14.94 6.73
N LYS A 67 -6.15 -15.67 6.27
CA LYS A 67 -6.35 -16.78 5.33
C LYS A 67 -7.34 -17.79 5.90
N GLY A 68 -7.19 -18.19 7.16
CA GLY A 68 -8.10 -19.13 7.81
C GLY A 68 -9.53 -18.61 7.94
N LEU A 69 -9.71 -17.32 8.25
CA LEU A 69 -11.04 -16.70 8.27
C LEU A 69 -11.69 -16.65 6.87
N LEU A 70 -10.89 -16.35 5.83
CA LEU A 70 -11.37 -16.39 4.46
C LEU A 70 -11.75 -17.80 4.03
N GLU A 71 -11.02 -18.84 4.45
CA GLU A 71 -11.37 -20.24 4.22
C GLU A 71 -12.71 -20.59 4.88
N ILE A 72 -12.94 -20.17 6.15
CA ILE A 72 -14.20 -20.34 6.84
C ILE A 72 -15.33 -19.66 6.04
N ARG A 73 -15.17 -18.39 5.72
CA ARG A 73 -16.16 -17.61 4.98
C ARG A 73 -16.48 -18.21 3.61
N GLU A 74 -15.46 -18.68 2.90
CA GLU A 74 -15.63 -19.23 1.57
C GLU A 74 -16.45 -20.52 1.56
N ASN A 75 -16.30 -21.33 2.58
CA ASN A 75 -16.92 -22.64 2.69
C ASN A 75 -18.23 -22.63 3.51
N TYR A 76 -18.67 -21.47 4.04
CA TYR A 76 -19.89 -21.34 4.81
C TYR A 76 -20.83 -20.29 4.21
N SER A 77 -21.86 -20.74 3.49
CA SER A 77 -22.73 -19.89 2.70
C SER A 77 -23.49 -18.81 3.48
N PRO A 78 -23.92 -18.98 4.74
CA PRO A 78 -24.61 -17.92 5.48
C PRO A 78 -23.81 -16.64 5.64
N MET A 79 -22.48 -16.71 5.70
CA MET A 79 -21.62 -15.51 5.77
C MET A 79 -21.56 -14.74 4.45
N LYS A 80 -21.79 -15.42 3.31
CA LYS A 80 -21.71 -14.82 1.97
C LYS A 80 -23.07 -14.40 1.40
N SER A 81 -24.17 -14.82 2.04
CA SER A 81 -25.50 -14.66 1.49
C SER A 81 -25.91 -13.19 1.40
N SER A 82 -26.49 -12.81 0.27
CA SER A 82 -27.20 -11.55 0.09
C SER A 82 -28.68 -11.67 0.47
N THR A 83 -29.21 -12.88 0.55
CA THR A 83 -30.55 -13.17 1.07
C THR A 83 -30.41 -13.62 2.52
N PHE A 84 -30.72 -12.73 3.41
CA PHE A 84 -30.34 -12.79 4.81
C PHE A 84 -31.19 -13.79 5.61
N ASN A 85 -30.58 -14.89 6.03
CA ASN A 85 -30.94 -15.43 7.33
C ASN A 85 -30.24 -14.58 8.38
N THR A 86 -30.96 -13.70 9.03
CA THR A 86 -30.42 -12.84 10.08
C THR A 86 -29.76 -13.71 11.16
N PRO A 87 -28.52 -13.47 11.56
CA PRO A 87 -27.91 -14.21 12.65
C PRO A 87 -28.66 -13.95 13.94
N SER A 88 -28.77 -14.95 14.78
CA SER A 88 -29.35 -14.83 16.14
C SER A 88 -28.31 -14.24 17.07
N PHE A 89 -28.55 -13.05 17.62
CA PHE A 89 -27.71 -12.44 18.63
C PHE A 89 -28.04 -12.95 20.03
N GLN A 90 -26.99 -13.17 20.83
CA GLN A 90 -27.11 -13.57 22.21
C GLN A 90 -26.83 -12.39 23.14
N SER A 91 -27.52 -12.32 24.28
CA SER A 91 -27.18 -11.41 25.36
C SER A 91 -25.92 -11.93 26.07
N THR A 92 -24.88 -11.09 26.13
CA THR A 92 -23.58 -11.43 26.70
C THR A 92 -23.07 -10.29 27.58
N HIS A 93 -21.81 -10.38 28.06
CA HIS A 93 -21.14 -9.26 28.70
C HIS A 93 -21.00 -8.07 27.72
N GLY A 94 -21.04 -6.84 28.26
CA GLY A 94 -21.00 -5.61 27.44
C GLY A 94 -19.81 -5.47 26.49
N ASP A 95 -18.69 -6.15 26.78
CA ASP A 95 -17.51 -6.19 25.92
C ASP A 95 -17.56 -7.28 24.82
N VAL A 96 -18.55 -8.17 24.87
CA VAL A 96 -18.60 -9.33 23.97
C VAL A 96 -19.84 -9.28 23.08
N VAL A 97 -19.61 -9.40 21.78
CA VAL A 97 -20.68 -9.65 20.81
C VAL A 97 -20.68 -11.14 20.46
N ALA A 98 -21.85 -11.77 20.57
CA ALA A 98 -22.05 -13.15 20.18
C ALA A 98 -23.24 -13.29 19.25
N TYR A 99 -23.03 -13.99 18.12
CA TYR A 99 -24.12 -14.28 17.18
C TYR A 99 -23.93 -15.63 16.51
N THR A 100 -25.04 -16.25 16.17
CA THR A 100 -25.07 -17.59 15.59
C THR A 100 -25.79 -17.59 14.25
N TYR A 101 -25.14 -18.15 13.26
CA TYR A 101 -25.75 -18.52 11.98
C TYR A 101 -26.29 -19.94 12.04
N SER A 102 -27.42 -20.17 11.37
CA SER A 102 -27.97 -21.49 11.15
C SER A 102 -28.06 -21.82 9.66
N ASN A 103 -27.82 -23.06 9.32
CA ASN A 103 -27.83 -23.57 7.96
C ASN A 103 -28.32 -25.02 7.93
N ASN A 104 -29.16 -25.35 6.99
CA ASN A 104 -29.73 -26.69 6.79
C ASN A 104 -29.15 -27.45 5.58
N LYS A 105 -28.09 -26.95 4.98
CA LYS A 105 -27.39 -27.66 3.92
C LYS A 105 -26.64 -28.87 4.50
N SER A 106 -26.80 -30.01 3.89
CA SER A 106 -26.16 -31.26 4.34
C SER A 106 -24.67 -31.35 4.11
N ASN A 107 -24.11 -30.46 3.29
CA ASN A 107 -22.69 -30.41 2.93
C ASN A 107 -21.96 -29.22 3.52
N GLU A 108 -22.56 -28.51 4.47
CA GLU A 108 -21.98 -27.40 5.21
C GLU A 108 -22.21 -27.60 6.74
N TRP A 109 -21.60 -26.78 7.55
CA TRP A 109 -21.86 -26.73 8.99
C TRP A 109 -23.30 -26.28 9.28
N GLY A 110 -23.95 -26.89 10.24
CA GLY A 110 -25.33 -26.57 10.57
C GLY A 110 -25.49 -25.29 11.38
N LYS A 111 -24.67 -25.11 12.43
CA LYS A 111 -24.61 -23.87 13.23
C LYS A 111 -23.17 -23.40 13.37
N VAL A 112 -22.99 -22.10 13.25
CA VAL A 112 -21.72 -21.42 13.49
C VAL A 112 -21.94 -20.25 14.43
N CYS A 113 -21.29 -20.28 15.59
CA CYS A 113 -21.30 -19.20 16.57
C CYS A 113 -20.03 -18.36 16.45
N VAL A 114 -20.19 -17.06 16.35
CA VAL A 114 -19.10 -16.08 16.32
C VAL A 114 -19.13 -15.29 17.62
N LEU A 115 -17.98 -15.17 18.25
CA LEU A 115 -17.78 -14.49 19.53
C LEU A 115 -16.64 -13.47 19.35
N VAL A 116 -16.92 -12.21 19.63
CA VAL A 116 -15.92 -11.13 19.51
C VAL A 116 -15.81 -10.42 20.85
N ASN A 117 -14.63 -10.50 21.47
CA ASN A 117 -14.33 -9.83 22.73
C ASN A 117 -13.55 -8.54 22.48
N ALA A 118 -14.16 -7.40 22.78
CA ALA A 118 -13.58 -6.07 22.62
C ALA A 118 -12.64 -5.68 23.76
N SER A 119 -12.77 -6.30 24.94
CA SER A 119 -11.87 -6.06 26.08
C SER A 119 -10.42 -6.27 25.69
N SER A 120 -9.55 -5.35 26.05
CA SER A 120 -8.10 -5.47 25.79
C SER A 120 -7.38 -6.34 26.81
N THR A 121 -8.03 -6.65 27.94
CA THR A 121 -7.39 -7.29 29.10
C THR A 121 -8.16 -8.47 29.69
N ASN A 122 -9.48 -8.52 29.53
CA ASN A 122 -10.32 -9.48 30.23
C ASN A 122 -10.84 -10.56 29.29
N ASP A 123 -10.62 -11.80 29.67
CA ASP A 123 -11.28 -12.96 29.10
C ASP A 123 -12.68 -13.08 29.68
N TRP A 124 -13.68 -13.42 28.85
CA TRP A 124 -15.06 -13.51 29.30
C TRP A 124 -15.66 -14.89 29.04
N PRO A 125 -16.17 -15.58 30.11
CA PRO A 125 -16.94 -16.80 29.93
C PRO A 125 -18.33 -16.48 29.39
N ILE A 126 -18.66 -17.09 28.26
CA ILE A 126 -19.95 -16.90 27.57
C ILE A 126 -20.69 -18.23 27.53
N THR A 127 -21.94 -18.22 28.00
CA THR A 127 -22.82 -19.35 27.87
C THR A 127 -23.35 -19.47 26.45
N LEU A 128 -23.08 -20.58 25.80
CA LEU A 128 -23.48 -20.86 24.42
C LEU A 128 -24.89 -21.44 24.37
N ASP A 129 -25.54 -21.33 23.21
CA ASP A 129 -26.81 -21.99 22.92
C ASP A 129 -26.61 -23.53 22.80
N GLY A 130 -26.70 -24.21 23.92
CA GLY A 130 -26.47 -25.66 24.04
C GLY A 130 -24.99 -26.04 24.14
N SER A 131 -24.73 -27.34 24.12
CA SER A 131 -23.40 -27.96 24.21
C SER A 131 -22.97 -28.55 22.87
N GLY A 132 -21.73 -29.06 22.81
CA GLY A 132 -21.22 -29.77 21.65
C GLY A 132 -20.71 -28.80 20.57
N TRP A 133 -19.79 -27.94 20.94
CA TRP A 133 -19.15 -26.98 20.04
C TRP A 133 -17.68 -27.34 19.78
N THR A 134 -17.26 -27.18 18.53
CA THR A 134 -15.86 -27.34 18.06
C THR A 134 -15.32 -25.97 17.69
N VAL A 135 -14.15 -25.60 18.21
CA VAL A 135 -13.48 -24.34 17.93
C VAL A 135 -12.74 -24.47 16.60
N VAL A 136 -12.94 -23.48 15.70
CA VAL A 136 -12.25 -23.39 14.40
C VAL A 136 -11.51 -22.06 14.22
N ALA A 137 -11.78 -21.08 15.10
CA ALA A 137 -10.96 -19.89 15.29
C ALA A 137 -10.96 -19.51 16.76
N ASP A 138 -9.76 -19.22 17.33
CA ASP A 138 -9.57 -18.93 18.75
C ASP A 138 -8.96 -17.55 19.04
N GLY A 139 -8.90 -16.68 18.01
CA GLY A 139 -8.27 -15.36 18.06
C GLY A 139 -6.78 -15.37 17.72
N THR A 140 -6.13 -16.52 17.72
CA THR A 140 -4.74 -16.68 17.27
C THR A 140 -4.62 -17.44 15.97
N THR A 141 -5.36 -18.52 15.85
CA THR A 141 -5.44 -19.44 14.71
C THR A 141 -6.84 -19.47 14.18
N ALA A 142 -7.02 -19.58 12.88
CA ALA A 142 -8.30 -19.78 12.22
C ALA A 142 -8.16 -20.75 11.05
N GLY A 143 -9.25 -21.46 10.70
CA GLY A 143 -9.28 -22.35 9.55
C GLY A 143 -10.42 -23.35 9.62
N LEU A 144 -10.36 -24.39 8.79
CA LEU A 144 -11.42 -25.43 8.71
C LEU A 144 -11.15 -26.63 9.63
N LYS A 145 -9.99 -26.66 10.30
CA LYS A 145 -9.60 -27.72 11.20
C LYS A 145 -10.07 -27.43 12.63
N SER A 146 -10.39 -28.48 13.37
CA SER A 146 -10.66 -28.36 14.79
C SER A 146 -9.42 -27.91 15.57
N LEU A 147 -9.59 -26.90 16.40
CA LEU A 147 -8.62 -26.43 17.39
C LEU A 147 -8.91 -27.02 18.78
N GLY A 148 -10.02 -27.71 18.95
CA GLY A 148 -10.48 -28.32 20.19
C GLY A 148 -12.00 -28.30 20.27
N THR A 149 -12.53 -28.92 21.33
CA THR A 149 -13.97 -28.96 21.63
C THR A 149 -14.25 -28.23 22.94
N VAL A 150 -15.41 -27.59 23.02
CA VAL A 150 -15.90 -26.92 24.25
C VAL A 150 -16.48 -27.97 25.18
N SER A 151 -16.01 -27.99 26.42
CA SER A 151 -16.61 -28.81 27.48
C SER A 151 -17.85 -28.14 28.05
N GLY A 152 -19.00 -28.84 28.02
CA GLY A 152 -20.28 -28.25 28.43
C GLY A 152 -20.80 -27.20 27.46
N ASN A 153 -21.33 -26.09 27.99
CA ASN A 153 -21.93 -25.00 27.21
C ASN A 153 -21.32 -23.62 27.50
N THR A 154 -20.12 -23.57 28.08
CA THR A 154 -19.46 -22.30 28.39
C THR A 154 -18.11 -22.25 27.64
N TYR A 155 -17.89 -21.18 26.90
CA TYR A 155 -16.63 -20.89 26.24
C TYR A 155 -16.02 -19.59 26.76
N THR A 156 -14.78 -19.62 27.19
CA THR A 156 -14.06 -18.43 27.62
C THR A 156 -13.46 -17.76 26.38
N VAL A 157 -13.97 -16.59 26.02
CA VAL A 157 -13.53 -15.81 24.87
C VAL A 157 -12.32 -14.99 25.29
N PRO A 158 -11.13 -15.24 24.73
CA PRO A 158 -9.92 -14.50 25.10
C PRO A 158 -10.06 -13.00 24.86
N ALA A 159 -9.39 -12.20 25.67
CA ALA A 159 -9.30 -10.76 25.49
C ALA A 159 -8.84 -10.41 24.07
N ASN A 160 -9.40 -9.35 23.52
CA ASN A 160 -8.97 -8.78 22.23
C ASN A 160 -8.98 -9.81 21.08
N SER A 161 -10.00 -10.67 21.03
CA SER A 161 -10.08 -11.78 20.07
C SER A 161 -11.41 -11.86 19.34
N ALA A 162 -11.40 -12.57 18.21
CA ALA A 162 -12.58 -13.07 17.54
C ALA A 162 -12.46 -14.59 17.41
N CYS A 163 -13.48 -15.30 17.86
CA CYS A 163 -13.52 -16.77 17.87
C CYS A 163 -14.69 -17.26 17.01
N VAL A 164 -14.51 -18.43 16.41
CA VAL A 164 -15.56 -19.09 15.62
C VAL A 164 -15.68 -20.53 16.09
N LEU A 165 -16.91 -20.88 16.47
CA LEU A 165 -17.27 -22.21 16.94
C LEU A 165 -18.31 -22.83 16.00
N VAL A 166 -18.19 -24.11 15.76
CA VAL A 166 -19.08 -24.90 14.91
C VAL A 166 -19.75 -25.96 15.72
N GLN A 167 -21.05 -26.22 15.50
CA GLN A 167 -21.71 -27.33 16.15
C GLN A 167 -21.08 -28.68 15.79
N SER A 168 -20.54 -29.38 16.77
CA SER A 168 -19.73 -30.60 16.60
C SER A 168 -20.47 -31.70 15.81
N SER A 169 -21.80 -31.84 15.98
CA SER A 169 -22.58 -32.83 15.26
C SER A 169 -22.59 -32.64 13.75
N THR A 170 -22.28 -31.44 13.27
CA THR A 170 -22.22 -31.11 11.84
C THR A 170 -20.82 -30.74 11.36
N PHE A 171 -19.82 -30.81 12.25
CA PHE A 171 -18.43 -30.39 11.91
C PHE A 171 -17.88 -31.15 10.67
N ASN A 172 -18.11 -32.45 10.59
CA ASN A 172 -17.63 -33.30 9.50
C ASN A 172 -18.50 -33.22 8.23
N ASN A 173 -19.60 -32.47 8.25
CA ASN A 173 -20.47 -32.34 7.07
C ASN A 173 -19.84 -31.45 6.00
N LEU A 174 -18.92 -30.56 6.39
CA LEU A 174 -18.32 -29.61 5.45
C LEU A 174 -17.61 -30.34 4.31
N LYS A 175 -18.07 -30.13 3.10
CA LYS A 175 -17.42 -30.58 1.88
C LYS A 175 -16.65 -29.43 1.29
N VAL A 176 -15.35 -29.39 1.56
CA VAL A 176 -14.46 -28.40 0.96
C VAL A 176 -14.29 -28.76 -0.51
N SER A 177 -14.71 -27.85 -1.38
CA SER A 177 -14.38 -28.00 -2.79
C SER A 177 -12.89 -27.74 -2.95
N GLU A 178 -12.13 -28.76 -3.33
CA GLU A 178 -10.73 -28.56 -3.66
C GLU A 178 -10.62 -27.56 -4.81
N LYS A 179 -9.95 -26.44 -4.54
CA LYS A 179 -9.63 -25.50 -5.62
C LYS A 179 -8.61 -26.12 -6.55
N THR A 180 -9.06 -26.44 -7.73
CA THR A 180 -8.15 -26.79 -8.81
C THR A 180 -7.60 -25.53 -9.47
N PHE A 181 -6.34 -25.59 -9.90
CA PHE A 181 -5.65 -24.46 -10.52
C PHE A 181 -5.18 -24.84 -11.91
N GLY A 182 -5.34 -23.93 -12.85
CA GLY A 182 -4.63 -24.00 -14.12
C GLY A 182 -3.40 -23.09 -14.08
N THR A 183 -2.48 -23.33 -15.00
CA THR A 183 -1.23 -22.58 -15.10
C THR A 183 -1.20 -21.78 -16.38
N VAL A 184 -0.92 -20.50 -16.31
CA VAL A 184 -0.69 -19.62 -17.48
C VAL A 184 0.80 -19.31 -17.53
N THR A 185 1.44 -19.69 -18.63
CA THR A 185 2.84 -19.40 -18.92
C THR A 185 2.94 -18.43 -20.09
N ILE A 186 3.65 -17.34 -19.87
CA ILE A 186 3.89 -16.29 -20.85
C ILE A 186 5.37 -16.34 -21.21
N LYS A 187 5.67 -16.49 -22.49
CA LYS A 187 7.03 -16.37 -23.02
C LYS A 187 7.14 -15.15 -23.90
N HIS A 188 8.23 -14.43 -23.75
CA HIS A 188 8.65 -13.36 -24.62
C HIS A 188 9.92 -13.84 -25.33
N ILE A 189 9.88 -13.94 -26.65
CA ILE A 189 11.01 -14.42 -27.46
C ILE A 189 11.35 -13.41 -28.56
N ASP A 190 12.60 -13.39 -29.01
CA ASP A 190 12.94 -12.68 -30.23
C ASP A 190 12.53 -13.49 -31.47
N ASP A 191 12.70 -12.91 -32.66
CA ASP A 191 12.35 -13.55 -33.93
C ASP A 191 13.35 -14.65 -34.36
N SER A 192 14.43 -14.81 -33.62
CA SER A 192 15.36 -15.95 -33.72
C SER A 192 15.02 -17.07 -32.76
N GLY A 193 14.00 -16.88 -31.87
CA GLY A 193 13.54 -17.86 -30.89
C GLY A 193 14.26 -17.81 -29.55
N ASN A 194 15.15 -16.82 -29.32
CA ASN A 194 15.80 -16.66 -28.02
C ASN A 194 14.79 -16.13 -26.99
N VAL A 195 14.82 -16.71 -25.79
CA VAL A 195 13.92 -16.31 -24.72
C VAL A 195 14.43 -15.03 -24.05
N LEU A 196 13.63 -13.96 -24.14
CA LEU A 196 13.88 -12.68 -23.50
C LEU A 196 13.35 -12.68 -22.06
N LYS A 197 12.17 -13.26 -21.85
CA LYS A 197 11.54 -13.36 -20.53
C LYS A 197 10.52 -14.51 -20.49
N THR A 198 10.38 -15.12 -19.33
CA THR A 198 9.28 -16.08 -19.06
C THR A 198 8.66 -15.75 -17.71
N SER A 199 7.34 -15.81 -17.65
CA SER A 199 6.58 -15.72 -16.42
C SER A 199 5.50 -16.81 -16.36
N THR A 200 5.21 -17.30 -15.16
CA THR A 200 4.21 -18.34 -14.92
C THR A 200 3.38 -17.96 -13.71
N ALA A 201 2.06 -18.07 -13.84
CA ALA A 201 1.13 -17.83 -12.76
C ALA A 201 0.06 -18.93 -12.69
N LYS A 202 -0.37 -19.25 -11.46
CA LYS A 202 -1.48 -20.18 -11.21
C LYS A 202 -2.76 -19.38 -10.97
N TYR A 203 -3.84 -19.80 -11.62
CA TYR A 203 -5.17 -19.22 -11.50
C TYR A 203 -6.16 -20.30 -11.05
N ALA A 204 -7.07 -19.96 -10.15
CA ALA A 204 -8.12 -20.89 -9.75
C ALA A 204 -9.06 -21.21 -10.91
N ASP A 205 -9.64 -22.42 -10.90
CA ASP A 205 -10.68 -22.83 -11.82
C ASP A 205 -11.81 -21.81 -11.89
N GLY A 206 -12.29 -21.51 -13.09
CA GLY A 206 -13.33 -20.51 -13.34
C GLY A 206 -12.87 -19.04 -13.32
N THR A 207 -11.62 -18.73 -12.95
CA THR A 207 -11.11 -17.35 -13.03
C THR A 207 -10.68 -16.99 -14.44
N THR A 208 -10.71 -15.70 -14.77
CA THR A 208 -10.23 -15.21 -16.06
C THR A 208 -8.78 -14.78 -15.97
N TYR A 209 -8.01 -15.05 -17.03
CA TYR A 209 -6.68 -14.49 -17.21
C TYR A 209 -6.65 -13.54 -18.41
N ARG A 210 -5.73 -12.60 -18.39
CA ARG A 210 -5.39 -11.75 -19.52
C ARG A 210 -3.89 -11.47 -19.50
N THR A 211 -3.26 -11.56 -20.67
CA THR A 211 -1.83 -11.35 -20.84
C THR A 211 -1.57 -10.20 -21.80
N TYR A 212 -0.39 -9.58 -21.68
CA TYR A 212 0.00 -8.43 -22.48
C TYR A 212 1.49 -8.55 -22.88
N PRO A 213 1.89 -7.91 -23.99
CA PRO A 213 3.30 -7.72 -24.29
C PRO A 213 4.02 -7.02 -23.14
N ASP A 214 5.27 -7.36 -22.90
CA ASP A 214 6.08 -6.72 -21.86
C ASP A 214 6.54 -5.33 -22.34
N THR A 215 6.13 -4.29 -21.62
CA THR A 215 6.45 -2.89 -21.96
C THR A 215 7.92 -2.59 -21.88
N THR A 216 8.69 -3.30 -21.03
CA THR A 216 10.14 -3.09 -20.92
C THR A 216 10.90 -3.65 -22.14
N ILE A 217 10.41 -4.75 -22.72
CA ILE A 217 10.96 -5.31 -23.95
C ILE A 217 10.65 -4.41 -25.14
N LEU A 218 9.48 -3.79 -25.17
CA LEU A 218 9.09 -2.86 -26.24
C LEU A 218 9.98 -1.62 -26.36
N TYR A 219 10.87 -1.33 -25.41
CA TYR A 219 11.87 -0.27 -25.57
C TYR A 219 12.92 -0.61 -26.65
N ASP A 220 13.29 -1.89 -26.75
CA ASP A 220 14.38 -2.33 -27.65
C ASP A 220 13.86 -3.13 -28.87
N TYR A 221 12.58 -3.55 -28.81
CA TYR A 221 11.95 -4.44 -29.79
C TYR A 221 10.57 -3.94 -30.19
N ALA A 222 10.12 -4.32 -31.38
CA ALA A 222 8.72 -4.19 -31.79
C ALA A 222 8.01 -5.54 -31.63
N LEU A 223 6.77 -5.53 -31.17
CA LEU A 223 5.94 -6.73 -31.19
C LEU A 223 5.68 -7.15 -32.66
N LYS A 224 6.07 -8.36 -33.00
CA LYS A 224 5.93 -8.93 -34.35
C LYS A 224 4.74 -9.88 -34.46
N ASP A 225 4.55 -10.72 -33.45
CA ASP A 225 3.52 -11.74 -33.46
C ASP A 225 3.07 -12.10 -32.04
N THR A 226 1.88 -12.68 -31.95
CA THR A 226 1.34 -13.20 -30.68
C THR A 226 0.75 -14.58 -30.91
N GLN A 227 1.29 -15.56 -30.25
CA GLN A 227 0.88 -16.98 -30.36
C GLN A 227 0.16 -17.41 -29.08
N GLY A 228 -0.93 -18.17 -29.26
CA GLY A 228 -1.79 -18.61 -28.17
C GLY A 228 -2.93 -17.62 -27.87
N VAL A 229 -3.76 -17.98 -26.90
CA VAL A 229 -4.94 -17.20 -26.52
C VAL A 229 -4.55 -16.28 -25.35
N THR A 230 -4.61 -14.97 -25.57
CA THR A 230 -4.15 -13.96 -24.62
C THR A 230 -5.09 -13.69 -23.43
N SER A 231 -6.32 -14.20 -23.51
CA SER A 231 -7.29 -14.09 -22.42
C SER A 231 -8.30 -15.23 -22.48
N GLY A 232 -8.79 -15.65 -21.33
CA GLY A 232 -9.79 -16.72 -21.26
C GLY A 232 -10.12 -17.10 -19.85
N THR A 233 -11.02 -18.08 -19.69
CA THR A 233 -11.36 -18.67 -18.39
C THR A 233 -10.48 -19.89 -18.15
N VAL A 234 -9.87 -19.95 -16.98
CA VAL A 234 -9.00 -21.05 -16.57
C VAL A 234 -9.85 -22.26 -16.19
N THR A 235 -9.45 -23.43 -16.68
CA THR A 235 -9.94 -24.73 -16.20
C THR A 235 -8.85 -25.38 -15.36
N GLY A 236 -9.21 -25.87 -14.19
CA GLY A 236 -8.28 -26.56 -13.29
C GLY A 236 -7.56 -27.71 -13.96
N GLY A 237 -6.30 -27.88 -13.66
CA GLY A 237 -5.42 -28.91 -14.27
C GLY A 237 -4.90 -28.58 -15.66
N LYS A 238 -5.37 -27.51 -16.32
CA LYS A 238 -4.91 -27.12 -17.66
C LYS A 238 -3.76 -26.14 -17.64
N ASN A 239 -2.92 -26.24 -18.68
CA ASN A 239 -1.82 -25.31 -18.95
C ASN A 239 -2.18 -24.44 -20.15
N TYR A 240 -1.98 -23.15 -20.04
CA TYR A 240 -2.19 -22.14 -21.06
C TYR A 240 -0.84 -21.51 -21.39
N ASN A 241 -0.49 -21.50 -22.67
CA ASN A 241 0.78 -20.91 -23.11
C ASN A 241 0.50 -19.76 -24.06
N VAL A 242 1.13 -18.63 -23.79
CA VAL A 242 1.11 -17.44 -24.64
C VAL A 242 2.55 -17.06 -24.96
N THR A 243 2.83 -16.83 -26.23
CA THR A 243 4.15 -16.41 -26.67
C THR A 243 4.04 -15.11 -27.43
N TYR A 244 4.73 -14.09 -26.96
CA TYR A 244 4.93 -12.83 -27.65
C TYR A 244 6.26 -12.88 -28.39
N VAL A 245 6.22 -12.71 -29.70
CA VAL A 245 7.39 -12.72 -30.57
C VAL A 245 7.75 -11.29 -30.91
N TYR A 246 8.98 -10.94 -30.70
CA TYR A 246 9.51 -9.59 -30.91
C TYR A 246 10.58 -9.59 -32.01
N SER A 247 10.66 -8.50 -32.77
CA SER A 247 11.78 -8.25 -33.68
C SER A 247 12.57 -7.06 -33.20
N SER A 248 13.89 -7.06 -33.45
CA SER A 248 14.69 -5.86 -33.27
C SER A 248 14.14 -4.79 -34.21
N SER A 249 13.51 -3.77 -33.67
CA SER A 249 12.73 -2.80 -34.45
C SER A 249 13.55 -1.84 -35.30
N GLY A 250 14.87 -1.85 -35.16
CA GLY A 250 15.74 -0.78 -35.67
C GLY A 250 15.53 0.56 -34.94
N ILE A 251 14.59 0.64 -34.00
CA ILE A 251 14.38 1.80 -33.15
C ILE A 251 15.47 1.79 -32.08
N ARG A 252 16.20 2.86 -32.01
CA ARG A 252 17.23 3.03 -30.99
C ARG A 252 16.59 3.45 -29.68
N SER A 253 17.04 2.88 -28.58
CA SER A 253 16.72 3.33 -27.23
C SER A 253 17.97 3.78 -26.50
N GLY A 254 17.80 4.56 -25.46
CA GLY A 254 18.89 5.05 -24.64
C GLY A 254 18.38 5.80 -23.42
N TYR A 255 19.22 6.58 -22.79
CA TYR A 255 18.90 7.22 -21.53
C TYR A 255 18.95 8.74 -21.65
N VAL A 256 17.99 9.39 -21.00
CA VAL A 256 18.11 10.78 -20.58
C VAL A 256 18.56 10.76 -19.12
N THR A 257 19.77 11.25 -18.88
CA THR A 257 20.42 11.25 -17.58
C THR A 257 20.44 12.66 -17.03
N VAL A 258 19.96 12.83 -15.81
CA VAL A 258 19.87 14.12 -15.13
C VAL A 258 20.84 14.14 -13.97
N ASN A 259 21.77 15.06 -14.01
CA ASN A 259 22.71 15.33 -12.93
C ASN A 259 22.35 16.64 -12.24
N TYR A 260 22.55 16.67 -10.95
CA TYR A 260 22.40 17.84 -10.09
C TYR A 260 23.77 18.15 -9.51
N VAL A 261 24.37 19.23 -9.97
CA VAL A 261 25.76 19.55 -9.63
C VAL A 261 25.89 20.96 -9.08
N ASP A 262 26.91 21.20 -8.28
CA ASP A 262 27.30 22.54 -7.87
C ASP A 262 28.08 23.31 -8.99
N GLU A 263 28.54 24.51 -8.68
CA GLU A 263 29.29 25.35 -9.60
C GLU A 263 30.65 24.75 -10.01
N ASN A 264 31.17 23.79 -9.21
CA ASN A 264 32.44 23.07 -9.48
C ASN A 264 32.23 21.77 -10.25
N GLY A 265 30.96 21.39 -10.49
CA GLY A 265 30.57 20.13 -11.14
C GLY A 265 30.46 18.94 -10.18
N GLU A 266 30.56 19.16 -8.87
CA GLU A 266 30.38 18.11 -7.86
C GLU A 266 28.91 17.75 -7.69
N SER A 267 28.62 16.46 -7.56
CA SER A 267 27.25 15.98 -7.38
C SER A 267 26.68 16.37 -6.02
N ILE A 268 25.53 17.03 -6.02
CA ILE A 268 24.80 17.45 -4.80
C ILE A 268 23.51 16.67 -4.57
N LYS A 269 23.15 15.81 -5.51
CA LYS A 269 22.01 14.89 -5.45
C LYS A 269 22.22 13.73 -6.40
N ASP A 270 21.61 12.58 -6.08
CA ASP A 270 21.70 11.39 -6.91
C ASP A 270 21.23 11.64 -8.35
N THR A 271 21.99 11.10 -9.28
CA THR A 271 21.69 11.12 -10.72
C THR A 271 20.43 10.31 -11.01
N VAL A 272 19.56 10.83 -11.86
CA VAL A 272 18.37 10.15 -12.34
C VAL A 272 18.54 9.79 -13.82
N SER A 273 18.39 8.50 -14.16
CA SER A 273 18.44 8.03 -15.54
C SER A 273 17.14 7.37 -15.94
N THR A 274 16.50 7.88 -16.98
CA THR A 274 15.22 7.35 -17.51
C THR A 274 15.45 6.87 -18.95
N LYS A 275 14.98 5.64 -19.25
CA LYS A 275 15.10 5.05 -20.58
C LYS A 275 13.99 5.56 -21.50
N TYR A 276 14.36 5.96 -22.72
CA TYR A 276 13.45 6.43 -23.78
C TYR A 276 13.73 5.68 -25.08
N ARG A 277 12.71 5.60 -25.94
CA ARG A 277 12.82 5.16 -27.33
C ARG A 277 13.01 6.36 -28.24
N GLU A 278 13.67 6.15 -29.38
CA GLU A 278 13.71 7.15 -30.46
C GLU A 278 12.28 7.56 -30.85
N GLY A 279 12.00 8.86 -30.82
CA GLY A 279 10.68 9.44 -31.05
C GLY A 279 9.86 9.76 -29.79
N ASP A 280 10.25 9.24 -28.61
CA ASP A 280 9.57 9.59 -27.36
C ASP A 280 9.85 11.05 -26.98
N SER A 281 8.82 11.75 -26.54
CA SER A 281 8.97 13.08 -25.94
C SER A 281 9.42 12.98 -24.49
N TYR A 282 10.31 13.83 -24.06
CA TYR A 282 10.71 13.95 -22.67
C TYR A 282 10.60 15.39 -22.17
N SER A 283 10.33 15.53 -20.87
CA SER A 283 10.35 16.80 -20.15
C SER A 283 10.91 16.56 -18.76
N VAL A 284 11.99 17.22 -18.43
CA VAL A 284 12.70 17.07 -17.15
C VAL A 284 12.66 18.40 -16.41
N PRO A 285 11.83 18.55 -15.38
CA PRO A 285 11.84 19.73 -14.53
C PRO A 285 13.07 19.71 -13.61
N PHE A 286 13.54 20.90 -13.24
CA PHE A 286 14.50 21.00 -12.14
C PHE A 286 13.83 20.61 -10.82
N THR A 287 14.63 20.29 -9.82
CA THR A 287 14.13 19.98 -8.46
C THR A 287 14.73 20.95 -7.45
N SER A 288 13.97 21.28 -6.41
CA SER A 288 14.49 22.06 -5.28
C SER A 288 15.45 21.21 -4.45
N ILE A 289 16.60 21.75 -4.10
CA ILE A 289 17.61 21.07 -3.28
C ILE A 289 17.90 21.96 -2.07
N GLN A 290 17.78 21.39 -0.88
CA GLN A 290 17.99 22.13 0.37
C GLN A 290 19.44 22.67 0.44
N GLY A 291 19.60 23.93 0.78
CA GLY A 291 20.90 24.60 0.85
C GLY A 291 21.46 25.09 -0.48
N TYR A 292 20.68 24.93 -1.55
CA TYR A 292 21.12 25.33 -2.90
C TYR A 292 20.02 26.10 -3.64
N GLN A 293 20.44 26.98 -4.54
CA GLN A 293 19.58 27.69 -5.48
C GLN A 293 19.99 27.33 -6.90
N LEU A 294 19.02 27.06 -7.78
CA LEU A 294 19.27 26.81 -9.20
C LEU A 294 19.98 28.02 -9.84
N ASP A 295 21.07 27.77 -10.55
CA ASP A 295 21.75 28.79 -11.37
C ASP A 295 20.98 28.98 -12.69
N THR A 296 20.10 29.98 -12.73
CA THR A 296 19.26 30.26 -13.90
C THR A 296 20.05 30.69 -15.13
N ASP A 297 21.25 31.23 -14.95
CA ASP A 297 22.12 31.64 -16.04
C ASP A 297 22.73 30.41 -16.76
N LYS A 298 22.79 29.27 -16.06
CA LYS A 298 23.25 27.98 -16.58
C LYS A 298 22.14 26.97 -16.79
N TYR A 299 20.90 27.45 -16.94
CA TYR A 299 19.76 26.55 -17.14
C TYR A 299 19.93 25.75 -18.45
N PRO A 300 19.90 24.40 -18.44
CA PRO A 300 20.12 23.60 -19.62
C PRO A 300 18.98 23.77 -20.65
N ALA A 301 19.36 24.01 -21.92
CA ALA A 301 18.40 24.22 -23.01
C ALA A 301 17.67 22.92 -23.43
N ASN A 302 18.22 21.75 -23.07
CA ASN A 302 17.73 20.44 -23.49
C ASN A 302 16.87 19.73 -22.43
N THR A 303 16.17 20.48 -21.59
CA THR A 303 15.28 19.93 -20.56
C THR A 303 14.01 19.31 -21.12
N THR A 304 13.65 19.66 -22.35
CA THR A 304 12.52 19.09 -23.08
C THR A 304 12.94 18.77 -24.51
N GLY A 305 12.35 17.77 -25.12
CA GLY A 305 12.63 17.41 -26.49
C GLY A 305 12.06 16.07 -26.91
N THR A 306 12.45 15.64 -28.11
CA THR A 306 12.19 14.30 -28.62
C THR A 306 13.48 13.51 -28.58
N PHE A 307 13.48 12.33 -27.98
CA PHE A 307 14.65 11.49 -27.88
C PHE A 307 15.05 10.95 -29.26
N ASN A 308 16.30 11.15 -29.65
CA ASN A 308 16.82 10.83 -30.98
C ASN A 308 17.59 9.49 -31.06
N GLY A 309 17.46 8.63 -30.05
CA GLY A 309 18.12 7.36 -29.94
C GLY A 309 19.58 7.44 -29.42
N THR A 310 20.03 8.62 -28.97
CA THR A 310 21.37 8.84 -28.40
C THR A 310 21.27 9.29 -26.97
N ASN A 311 22.05 8.69 -26.07
CA ASN A 311 22.08 9.07 -24.66
C ASN A 311 22.26 10.59 -24.51
N THR A 312 21.39 11.19 -23.73
CA THR A 312 21.35 12.63 -23.49
C THR A 312 21.62 12.89 -22.01
N THR A 313 22.52 13.85 -21.74
CA THR A 313 22.78 14.27 -20.35
C THR A 313 22.29 15.70 -20.15
N ILE A 314 21.62 15.93 -19.04
CA ILE A 314 21.09 17.20 -18.59
C ILE A 314 21.72 17.51 -17.23
N ASN A 315 22.48 18.61 -17.15
CA ASN A 315 23.12 19.03 -15.90
C ASN A 315 22.39 20.28 -15.39
N PHE A 316 21.70 20.16 -14.26
CA PHE A 316 21.23 21.31 -13.51
C PHE A 316 22.34 21.77 -12.58
N VAL A 317 22.78 23.01 -12.77
CA VAL A 317 23.83 23.64 -11.95
C VAL A 317 23.16 24.45 -10.85
N TYR A 318 23.68 24.33 -9.65
CA TYR A 318 23.19 25.02 -8.46
C TYR A 318 24.32 25.79 -7.79
N LYS A 319 23.95 26.92 -7.22
CA LYS A 319 24.82 27.73 -6.34
C LYS A 319 24.48 27.37 -4.90
N ALA A 320 25.49 27.14 -4.08
CA ALA A 320 25.27 27.03 -2.65
C ALA A 320 24.63 28.31 -2.14
N LEU A 321 23.57 28.18 -1.37
CA LEU A 321 23.04 29.34 -0.65
C LEU A 321 24.07 29.79 0.37
N ASP A 322 24.24 31.09 0.48
CA ASP A 322 25.07 31.66 1.53
C ASP A 322 24.54 31.17 2.89
N SER A 323 25.36 30.36 3.56
CA SER A 323 25.00 29.77 4.84
C SER A 323 24.86 30.79 5.96
N THR A 324 25.18 32.06 5.68
CA THR A 324 25.16 33.13 6.68
C THR A 324 23.85 33.90 6.72
N SER A 325 23.03 33.84 5.66
CA SER A 325 21.74 34.54 5.63
C SER A 325 20.76 34.00 4.60
N SER A 326 19.47 34.26 4.82
CA SER A 326 18.37 34.00 3.87
C SER A 326 17.56 35.28 3.67
N VAL A 327 17.06 35.51 2.47
CA VAL A 327 16.12 36.60 2.19
C VAL A 327 14.70 36.06 2.21
N VAL A 328 13.86 36.71 3.02
CA VAL A 328 12.44 36.34 3.15
C VAL A 328 11.60 37.46 2.57
N HIS A 329 10.65 37.09 1.69
CA HIS A 329 9.68 37.98 1.09
C HIS A 329 8.29 37.73 1.66
N TYR A 330 7.58 38.81 1.99
CA TYR A 330 6.22 38.77 2.55
C TYR A 330 5.31 39.74 1.77
N TYR A 331 4.16 39.25 1.32
CA TYR A 331 3.15 40.10 0.71
C TYR A 331 2.20 40.64 1.77
N ASN A 332 2.30 41.95 2.04
CA ASN A 332 1.54 42.65 3.08
C ASN A 332 0.15 43.07 2.56
N SER A 333 -0.73 42.11 2.34
CA SER A 333 -2.11 42.34 1.85
C SER A 333 -2.97 43.20 2.78
N ASN A 334 -2.64 43.22 4.06
CA ASN A 334 -3.39 43.96 5.07
C ASN A 334 -2.87 45.38 5.32
N ASN A 335 -1.84 45.80 4.59
CA ASN A 335 -1.19 47.10 4.75
C ASN A 335 -0.73 47.41 6.20
N TRP A 336 -0.23 46.39 6.90
CA TRP A 336 0.31 46.56 8.24
C TRP A 336 1.51 47.51 8.21
N SER A 337 1.62 48.36 9.21
CA SER A 337 2.78 49.23 9.40
C SER A 337 3.86 48.51 10.23
N ASN A 338 5.13 48.76 9.89
CA ASN A 338 6.27 48.23 10.65
C ASN A 338 6.29 46.69 10.78
N VAL A 339 5.91 45.96 9.73
CA VAL A 339 5.96 44.50 9.72
C VAL A 339 7.36 44.02 10.11
N ARG A 340 7.42 43.10 11.04
CA ARG A 340 8.66 42.47 11.51
C ARG A 340 8.71 41.02 11.10
N CYS A 341 9.92 40.57 10.79
CA CYS A 341 10.21 39.19 10.49
C CYS A 341 10.97 38.59 11.68
N TYR A 342 10.35 37.65 12.36
CA TYR A 342 10.93 36.90 13.48
C TYR A 342 11.36 35.52 12.99
N ALA A 343 12.63 35.17 13.19
CA ALA A 343 13.19 33.88 12.81
C ALA A 343 13.70 33.12 14.03
N TYR A 344 13.49 31.81 14.05
CA TYR A 344 13.98 30.94 15.13
C TYR A 344 14.38 29.57 14.60
N THR A 345 15.20 28.84 15.36
CA THR A 345 15.67 27.51 15.07
C THR A 345 14.81 26.46 15.78
N ASP A 346 14.93 25.18 15.39
CA ASP A 346 14.34 24.05 16.11
C ASP A 346 14.81 23.97 17.59
N GLY A 347 16.00 24.47 17.88
CA GLY A 347 16.55 24.57 19.22
C GLY A 347 16.04 25.78 20.05
N GLY A 348 15.18 26.61 19.45
CA GLY A 348 14.64 27.82 20.08
C GLY A 348 15.59 29.02 20.08
N GLU A 349 16.68 28.98 19.31
CA GLU A 349 17.55 30.14 19.11
C GLU A 349 16.84 31.20 18.25
N GLU A 350 17.08 32.45 18.51
CA GLU A 350 16.45 33.62 17.88
C GLU A 350 17.48 34.44 17.08
N PRO A 351 17.94 33.97 15.91
CA PRO A 351 19.13 34.53 15.23
C PRO A 351 18.97 35.98 14.75
N ASN A 352 17.76 36.50 14.58
CA ASN A 352 17.51 37.88 14.19
C ASN A 352 16.84 38.74 15.27
N GLY A 353 16.99 38.34 16.53
CA GLY A 353 16.50 39.06 17.69
C GLY A 353 15.22 38.48 18.28
N LYS A 354 14.89 38.85 19.50
CA LYS A 354 13.69 38.43 20.22
C LYS A 354 12.44 38.93 19.52
N TRP A 355 11.32 38.26 19.75
CA TRP A 355 10.01 38.56 19.16
C TRP A 355 9.71 40.08 19.09
N ASN A 356 9.87 40.81 20.20
CA ASN A 356 9.57 42.24 20.24
C ASN A 356 10.58 43.14 19.50
N ASN A 357 11.77 42.61 19.18
CA ASN A 357 12.87 43.32 18.52
C ASN A 357 13.31 42.67 17.22
N ALA A 358 12.44 41.82 16.64
CA ALA A 358 12.71 41.22 15.37
C ALA A 358 12.91 42.26 14.24
N THR A 359 13.60 41.88 13.20
CA THR A 359 13.99 42.79 12.12
C THR A 359 12.78 43.37 11.42
N VAL A 360 12.71 44.70 11.29
CA VAL A 360 11.66 45.37 10.49
C VAL A 360 11.93 45.11 9.03
N MET A 361 10.89 44.70 8.31
CA MET A 361 10.96 44.44 6.86
C MET A 361 11.01 45.74 6.06
N THR A 362 11.73 45.72 4.96
CA THR A 362 11.83 46.85 4.01
C THR A 362 10.93 46.62 2.80
N SER A 363 10.35 47.76 2.28
CA SER A 363 9.48 47.68 1.11
C SER A 363 10.27 47.41 -0.16
N GLU A 364 9.71 46.52 -0.99
CA GLU A 364 10.18 46.25 -2.38
C GLU A 364 9.20 46.85 -3.43
N GLY A 365 8.11 47.48 -2.99
CA GLY A 365 7.05 47.97 -3.87
C GLY A 365 5.90 46.97 -4.05
N ASN A 366 4.77 47.46 -4.57
CA ASN A 366 3.58 46.67 -4.90
C ASN A 366 3.05 45.79 -3.74
N GLY A 367 3.22 46.24 -2.49
CA GLY A 367 2.79 45.50 -1.30
C GLY A 367 3.77 44.42 -0.82
N TRP A 368 4.90 44.24 -1.49
CA TRP A 368 5.93 43.30 -1.05
C TRP A 368 6.92 43.94 -0.11
N LEU A 369 7.29 43.18 0.90
CA LEU A 369 8.30 43.52 1.90
C LEU A 369 9.38 42.42 1.90
N LYS A 370 10.63 42.78 2.23
CA LYS A 370 11.74 41.82 2.41
C LYS A 370 12.51 42.04 3.70
N CYS A 371 13.12 40.98 4.15
CA CYS A 371 14.04 40.95 5.27
C CYS A 371 15.13 39.92 5.04
N THR A 372 16.37 40.25 5.37
CA THR A 372 17.47 39.27 5.44
C THR A 372 17.56 38.74 6.85
N ILE A 373 17.51 37.42 7.01
CA ILE A 373 17.63 36.75 8.31
C ILE A 373 18.92 35.93 8.35
N PRO A 374 19.63 35.86 9.48
CA PRO A 374 20.81 35.03 9.63
C PRO A 374 20.48 33.54 9.55
N ALA A 375 21.38 32.74 9.00
CA ALA A 375 21.31 31.28 9.08
C ALA A 375 22.10 30.77 10.32
N PRO A 376 21.72 29.61 10.89
CA PRO A 376 20.56 28.80 10.52
C PRO A 376 19.26 29.36 11.09
N SER A 377 18.19 29.32 10.29
CA SER A 377 16.83 29.63 10.73
C SER A 377 15.89 28.56 10.20
N SER A 378 15.11 27.94 11.07
CA SER A 378 14.19 26.85 10.69
C SER A 378 12.79 27.37 10.42
N TYR A 379 12.38 28.43 11.10
CA TYR A 379 11.03 28.99 11.03
C TYR A 379 11.04 30.51 10.98
N VAL A 380 10.03 31.07 10.33
CA VAL A 380 9.83 32.51 10.22
C VAL A 380 8.39 32.84 10.52
N MET A 381 8.18 33.87 11.34
CA MET A 381 6.86 34.47 11.62
C MET A 381 6.89 35.98 11.36
N PHE A 382 5.71 36.50 10.96
CA PHE A 382 5.52 37.93 10.68
C PHE A 382 4.53 38.53 11.68
N HIS A 383 4.82 39.75 12.19
CA HIS A 383 3.94 40.47 13.09
C HIS A 383 4.10 41.99 12.97
#